data_a3fcec53bb61b1ed113e146472d487f9
#
_entry.id   a3fcec53bb61b1ed113e146472d487f9
#
_cell.length_a   1.000
_cell.length_b   1.000
_cell.length_c   1.000
_cell.angle_alpha   90.00
_cell.angle_beta   90.00
_cell.angle_gamma   90.00
#
_symmetry.space_group_name_H-M   'P 1'
#
loop_
_entity.id
_entity.type
_entity.pdbx_description
1 polymer ?
#
loop_
_entity_poly.entity_id
_entity_poly.type
_entity_poly.pdbx_seq_one_letter_code
_entity_poly.pdbx_strand_id
1 'polypeptide(L)'
;MEAEREIMRWLMAQFMADRLGEEYEALIIGVRRNGFFVELLEHFVEGFVPVEIILDDSYVFNQRHHCLMGQNTGKTYRIGDRLQVQVVKVSPHRHLIEFSPVMKISKRKRKRKR
;
A
#
# COMPACT_ATOMS: atom_id res chain seq x y z
N MET A 1 0.42 -2.01 -25.50
CA MET A 1 1.73 -2.58 -25.64
C MET A 1 2.64 -2.04 -24.60
N GLU A 2 3.86 -2.51 -24.63
CA GLU A 2 4.83 -2.17 -23.62
C GLU A 2 5.11 -0.67 -23.52
N ALA A 3 5.28 -0.04 -24.66
CA ALA A 3 5.59 1.37 -24.68
C ALA A 3 4.47 2.19 -24.04
N GLU A 4 3.25 1.82 -24.30
CA GLU A 4 2.13 2.52 -23.73
C GLU A 4 2.07 2.37 -22.24
N ARG A 5 2.41 1.19 -21.73
CA ARG A 5 2.42 0.98 -20.31
C ARG A 5 3.46 1.82 -19.62
N GLU A 6 4.63 1.94 -20.23
CA GLU A 6 5.67 2.73 -19.63
C GLU A 6 5.29 4.19 -19.55
N ILE A 7 4.65 4.70 -20.60
CA ILE A 7 4.20 6.07 -20.59
C ILE A 7 3.16 6.30 -19.50
N MET A 8 2.23 5.35 -19.37
CA MET A 8 1.22 5.48 -18.35
C MET A 8 1.82 5.47 -16.95
N ARG A 9 2.79 4.59 -16.72
CA ARG A 9 3.42 4.55 -15.41
C ARG A 9 4.16 5.83 -15.10
N TRP A 10 4.81 6.38 -16.10
CA TRP A 10 5.53 7.63 -15.91
C TRP A 10 4.57 8.75 -15.55
N LEU A 11 3.45 8.83 -16.29
CA LEU A 11 2.45 9.85 -16.01
C LEU A 11 1.85 9.70 -14.63
N MET A 12 1.59 8.45 -14.23
CA MET A 12 1.04 8.23 -12.90
C MET A 12 2.01 8.63 -11.82
N ALA A 13 3.29 8.34 -12.02
CA ALA A 13 4.29 8.75 -11.03
C ALA A 13 4.38 10.26 -10.96
N GLN A 14 4.31 10.95 -12.10
CA GLN A 14 4.32 12.39 -12.10
C GLN A 14 3.10 12.95 -11.37
N PHE A 15 1.96 12.37 -11.63
CA PHE A 15 0.73 12.79 -10.98
C PHE A 15 0.83 12.64 -9.47
N MET A 16 1.38 11.53 -9.02
CA MET A 16 1.45 11.26 -7.60
C MET A 16 2.59 12.00 -6.90
N ALA A 17 3.56 12.50 -7.67
CA ALA A 17 4.69 13.18 -7.06
C ALA A 17 4.27 14.39 -6.25
N ASP A 18 3.21 15.06 -6.66
CA ASP A 18 2.71 16.22 -5.95
C ASP A 18 1.76 15.86 -4.83
N ARG A 19 1.54 14.58 -4.59
CA ARG A 19 0.55 14.14 -3.64
C ARG A 19 1.14 13.36 -2.48
N LEU A 20 2.41 13.55 -2.23
CA LEU A 20 3.05 12.91 -1.09
C LEU A 20 2.31 13.27 0.18
N GLY A 21 2.04 12.26 1.01
CA GLY A 21 1.34 12.47 2.25
C GLY A 21 -0.17 12.35 2.16
N GLU A 22 -0.71 12.33 0.97
CA GLU A 22 -2.16 12.20 0.82
C GLU A 22 -2.60 10.76 1.00
N GLU A 23 -3.82 10.57 1.46
CA GLU A 23 -4.37 9.27 1.77
C GLU A 23 -5.43 8.88 0.76
N TYR A 24 -5.46 7.59 0.43
CA TYR A 24 -6.40 7.07 -0.54
C TYR A 24 -6.86 5.69 -0.13
N GLU A 25 -8.01 5.32 -0.61
CA GLU A 25 -8.49 3.95 -0.43
C GLU A 25 -7.94 3.09 -1.53
N ALA A 26 -7.46 1.90 -1.18
CA ALA A 26 -6.78 1.04 -2.14
C ALA A 26 -7.22 -0.40 -1.97
N LEU A 27 -6.98 -1.17 -3.02
CA LEU A 27 -7.29 -2.59 -3.06
C LEU A 27 -5.99 -3.35 -3.25
N ILE A 28 -5.80 -4.40 -2.47
CA ILE A 28 -4.61 -5.23 -2.60
C ILE A 28 -4.78 -6.12 -3.82
N ILE A 29 -3.85 -6.01 -4.77
CA ILE A 29 -3.92 -6.77 -6.01
C ILE A 29 -2.84 -7.83 -6.14
N GLY A 30 -1.88 -7.86 -5.23
CA GLY A 30 -0.85 -8.89 -5.24
C GLY A 30 -0.11 -8.90 -3.93
N VAL A 31 0.34 -10.08 -3.49
CA VAL A 31 1.05 -10.22 -2.23
C VAL A 31 2.37 -10.94 -2.49
N ARG A 32 3.45 -10.41 -1.92
CA ARG A 32 4.79 -10.97 -2.03
C ARG A 32 5.38 -11.07 -0.64
N ARG A 33 6.53 -11.73 -0.55
CA ARG A 33 7.22 -11.83 0.72
C ARG A 33 7.68 -10.49 1.24
N ASN A 34 8.03 -9.57 0.36
CA ASN A 34 8.55 -8.28 0.77
C ASN A 34 7.51 -7.18 0.83
N GLY A 35 6.26 -7.52 0.60
CA GLY A 35 5.20 -6.52 0.67
C GLY A 35 4.02 -6.89 -0.18
N PHE A 36 3.19 -5.89 -0.51
CA PHE A 36 2.05 -6.17 -1.37
C PHE A 36 1.81 -5.00 -2.31
N PHE A 37 1.17 -5.31 -3.43
CA PHE A 37 0.81 -4.31 -4.42
C PHE A 37 -0.62 -3.87 -4.22
N VAL A 38 -0.85 -2.59 -4.42
CA VAL A 38 -2.20 -2.04 -4.27
C VAL A 38 -2.54 -1.21 -5.50
N GLU A 39 -3.83 -1.03 -5.72
CA GLU A 39 -4.33 -0.14 -6.75
C GLU A 39 -5.30 0.81 -6.10
N LEU A 40 -5.13 2.10 -6.34
CA LEU A 40 -6.04 3.10 -5.78
C LEU A 40 -7.38 2.99 -6.48
N LEU A 41 -8.44 3.03 -5.70
CA LEU A 41 -9.77 2.80 -6.26
C LEU A 41 -10.23 3.93 -7.16
N GLU A 42 -9.88 5.16 -6.81
CA GLU A 42 -10.36 6.29 -7.58
C GLU A 42 -9.47 6.69 -8.74
N HIS A 43 -8.20 6.41 -8.64
CA HIS A 43 -7.26 6.91 -9.63
C HIS A 43 -6.64 5.82 -10.48
N PHE A 44 -6.88 4.58 -10.15
CA PHE A 44 -6.32 3.43 -10.88
C PHE A 44 -4.80 3.49 -10.95
N VAL A 45 -4.19 4.03 -9.91
CA VAL A 45 -2.75 4.09 -9.79
C VAL A 45 -2.29 2.89 -8.99
N GLU A 46 -1.26 2.19 -9.47
CA GLU A 46 -0.70 1.05 -8.77
C GLU A 46 0.55 1.42 -8.03
N GLY A 47 0.75 0.81 -6.89
CA GLY A 47 1.96 1.03 -6.11
C GLY A 47 2.25 -0.14 -5.23
N PHE A 48 3.30 0.00 -4.44
CA PHE A 48 3.80 -1.09 -3.60
C PHE A 48 3.86 -0.65 -2.15
N VAL A 49 3.51 -1.56 -1.25
CA VAL A 49 3.64 -1.34 0.19
C VAL A 49 4.73 -2.28 0.68
N PRO A 50 5.94 -1.78 0.97
CA PRO A 50 7.00 -2.65 1.49
C PRO A 50 6.65 -3.11 2.89
N VAL A 51 6.92 -4.38 3.18
CA VAL A 51 6.57 -4.91 4.49
C VAL A 51 7.37 -4.22 5.59
N GLU A 52 8.56 -3.73 5.28
CA GLU A 52 9.42 -3.15 6.30
C GLU A 52 8.91 -1.82 6.82
N ILE A 53 8.01 -1.15 6.11
CA ILE A 53 7.46 0.10 6.63
C ILE A 53 6.15 -0.10 7.37
N ILE A 54 5.68 -1.34 7.47
CA ILE A 54 4.49 -1.64 8.27
C ILE A 54 4.98 -1.95 9.67
N LEU A 55 4.86 -0.97 10.53
CA LEU A 55 5.53 -1.03 11.83
C LEU A 55 4.69 -1.55 12.99
N ASP A 56 3.43 -1.87 12.75
CA ASP A 56 2.57 -2.31 13.84
C ASP A 56 2.78 -3.78 14.21
N ASP A 57 3.52 -4.51 13.41
CA ASP A 57 3.76 -5.92 13.66
C ASP A 57 4.86 -6.41 12.74
N SER A 58 5.31 -7.62 13.01
CA SER A 58 6.22 -8.33 12.11
C SER A 58 5.38 -9.19 11.20
N TYR A 59 5.45 -8.94 9.91
CA TYR A 59 4.62 -9.67 8.96
C TYR A 59 5.43 -10.70 8.21
N VAL A 60 4.89 -11.90 8.12
CA VAL A 60 5.54 -13.02 7.47
C VAL A 60 4.61 -13.54 6.38
N PHE A 61 5.20 -13.88 5.24
CA PHE A 61 4.43 -14.42 4.14
C PHE A 61 3.95 -15.82 4.45
N ASN A 62 2.65 -16.02 4.36
CA ASN A 62 2.05 -17.33 4.58
C ASN A 62 1.75 -17.94 3.23
N GLN A 63 2.55 -18.93 2.86
CA GLN A 63 2.43 -19.54 1.55
C GLN A 63 1.12 -20.28 1.34
N ARG A 64 0.63 -20.88 2.41
CA ARG A 64 -0.59 -21.65 2.31
C ARG A 64 -1.78 -20.77 1.98
N HIS A 65 -1.88 -19.65 2.63
CA HIS A 65 -3.01 -18.74 2.43
C HIS A 65 -2.69 -17.57 1.53
N HIS A 66 -1.47 -17.53 1.03
CA HIS A 66 -1.01 -16.47 0.13
C HIS A 66 -1.33 -15.09 0.69
N CYS A 67 -0.83 -14.82 1.87
CA CYS A 67 -1.06 -13.54 2.54
C CYS A 67 0.13 -13.20 3.41
N LEU A 68 0.17 -11.94 3.84
CA LEU A 68 1.11 -11.51 4.87
C LEU A 68 0.38 -11.54 6.18
N MET A 69 0.97 -12.18 7.18
CA MET A 69 0.33 -12.36 8.47
C MET A 69 1.18 -11.77 9.56
N GLY A 70 0.56 -10.95 10.41
CA GLY A 70 1.23 -10.38 11.56
C GLY A 70 1.43 -11.42 12.63
N GLN A 71 2.63 -11.49 13.17
CA GLN A 71 2.98 -12.54 14.11
C GLN A 71 2.38 -12.33 15.48
N ASN A 72 2.14 -11.09 15.86
CA ASN A 72 1.60 -10.82 17.18
C ASN A 72 0.11 -10.53 17.16
N THR A 73 -0.34 -9.81 16.14
CA THR A 73 -1.74 -9.40 16.09
C THR A 73 -2.62 -10.35 15.31
N GLY A 74 -2.02 -11.16 14.43
CA GLY A 74 -2.80 -12.03 13.58
C GLY A 74 -3.44 -11.31 12.42
N LYS A 75 -3.16 -10.03 12.26
CA LYS A 75 -3.71 -9.27 11.16
C LYS A 75 -3.16 -9.78 9.84
N THR A 76 -3.97 -9.81 8.81
CA THR A 76 -3.54 -10.33 7.52
C THR A 76 -3.78 -9.32 6.41
N TYR A 77 -2.94 -9.42 5.38
CA TYR A 77 -3.11 -8.65 4.15
C TYR A 77 -3.17 -9.64 3.01
N ARG A 78 -4.29 -9.66 2.29
CA ARG A 78 -4.47 -10.58 1.16
C ARG A 78 -5.07 -9.88 -0.03
N ILE A 79 -4.95 -10.54 -1.18
CA ILE A 79 -5.53 -10.03 -2.41
C ILE A 79 -7.04 -9.86 -2.19
N GLY A 80 -7.54 -8.72 -2.58
CA GLY A 80 -8.95 -8.42 -2.44
C GLY A 80 -9.30 -7.58 -1.23
N ASP A 81 -8.36 -7.42 -0.30
CA ASP A 81 -8.61 -6.60 0.87
C ASP A 81 -8.52 -5.13 0.52
N ARG A 82 -9.34 -4.33 1.15
CA ARG A 82 -9.29 -2.88 1.01
C ARG A 82 -8.66 -2.25 2.23
N LEU A 83 -7.95 -1.18 2.02
CA LEU A 83 -7.33 -0.47 3.12
C LEU A 83 -7.07 0.96 2.71
N GLN A 84 -6.81 1.78 3.70
CA GLN A 84 -6.44 3.15 3.50
C GLN A 84 -4.93 3.22 3.43
N VAL A 85 -4.39 3.90 2.43
CA VAL A 85 -2.94 4.02 2.28
C VAL A 85 -2.55 5.47 2.12
N GLN A 86 -1.28 5.75 2.40
CA GLN A 86 -0.73 7.08 2.29
C GLN A 86 0.46 7.04 1.35
N VAL A 87 0.59 8.05 0.51
CA VAL A 87 1.70 8.12 -0.43
C VAL A 87 2.94 8.53 0.34
N VAL A 88 3.96 7.67 0.36
CA VAL A 88 5.17 7.97 1.12
C VAL A 88 6.40 8.16 0.25
N LYS A 89 6.38 7.68 -0.97
CA LYS A 89 7.54 7.84 -1.83
C LYS A 89 7.12 7.70 -3.27
N VAL A 90 7.67 8.58 -4.11
CA VAL A 90 7.43 8.51 -5.54
C VAL A 90 8.78 8.65 -6.24
N SER A 91 9.08 7.69 -7.11
CA SER A 91 10.32 7.70 -7.87
C SER A 91 9.98 7.67 -9.34
N PRO A 92 9.84 8.85 -9.98
CA PRO A 92 9.42 8.89 -11.39
C PRO A 92 10.38 8.15 -12.31
N HIS A 93 11.67 8.21 -12.02
CA HIS A 93 12.65 7.53 -12.87
C HIS A 93 12.46 6.03 -12.87
N ARG A 94 12.01 5.48 -11.76
CA ARG A 94 11.77 4.05 -11.66
C ARG A 94 10.32 3.70 -11.88
N HIS A 95 9.49 4.68 -12.07
CA HIS A 95 8.05 4.48 -12.21
C HIS A 95 7.50 3.73 -10.98
N LEU A 96 8.01 4.12 -9.82
CA LEU A 96 7.68 3.44 -8.58
C LEU A 96 6.97 4.37 -7.62
N ILE A 97 5.87 3.89 -7.06
CA ILE A 97 5.11 4.61 -6.06
C ILE A 97 4.99 3.70 -4.85
N GLU A 98 5.40 4.20 -3.68
CA GLU A 98 5.31 3.42 -2.46
C GLU A 98 4.27 4.03 -1.55
N PHE A 99 3.47 3.16 -0.95
CA PHE A 99 2.42 3.53 -0.03
C PHE A 99 2.68 2.90 1.33
N SER A 100 2.08 3.49 2.34
CA SER A 100 2.10 2.95 3.70
C SER A 100 0.66 2.82 4.17
N PRO A 101 0.32 1.75 4.89
CA PRO A 101 -1.03 1.64 5.43
C PRO A 101 -1.25 2.73 6.47
N VAL A 102 -2.47 3.24 6.51
CA VAL A 102 -2.84 4.25 7.48
C VAL A 102 -3.34 3.54 8.73
N MET A 103 -2.75 3.87 9.87
CA MET A 103 -3.13 3.26 11.14
C MET A 103 -4.28 4.01 11.74
N LYS A 104 -5.33 3.30 12.08
CA LYS A 104 -6.51 3.94 12.65
C LYS A 104 -6.61 3.82 14.13
N ILE A 105 -5.67 3.14 14.73
CA ILE A 105 -5.73 2.95 16.17
C ILE A 105 -5.72 4.24 16.95
N SER A 106 -4.94 5.19 16.51
CA SER A 106 -4.86 6.45 17.25
C SER A 106 -6.18 7.18 17.25
N LYS A 107 -6.95 7.06 16.18
CA LYS A 107 -8.25 7.69 16.17
C LYS A 107 -9.17 7.11 17.19
N ARG A 108 -9.18 5.82 17.32
CA ARG A 108 -10.05 5.19 18.28
C ARG A 108 -9.66 5.59 19.70
N LYS A 109 -8.39 5.71 19.94
CA LYS A 109 -7.96 6.14 21.25
C LYS A 109 -8.45 7.52 21.57
N ARG A 110 -8.39 8.41 20.62
CA ARG A 110 -8.88 9.74 20.87
C ARG A 110 -10.33 9.74 21.20
N LYS A 111 -11.10 8.93 20.56
CA LYS A 111 -12.51 8.90 20.83
C LYS A 111 -12.79 8.45 22.23
N ARG A 112 -12.00 7.56 22.73
CA ARG A 112 -12.25 7.10 24.07
C ARG A 112 -11.98 8.11 25.09
N LYS A 113 -11.23 9.09 24.78
CA LYS A 113 -11.02 10.09 25.77
C LYS A 113 -12.21 10.74 26.21
N ARG A 114 -13.01 10.63 25.91
CA ARG A 114 -14.00 11.26 26.54
C ARG A 114 -14.60 11.00 27.14
#